data_205a6ea1dac1bbda997cc2069ab53eb3
#
_entry.id   205a6ea1dac1bbda997cc2069ab53eb3
#
_cell.length_a   1.000
_cell.length_b   1.000
_cell.length_c   1.000
_cell.angle_alpha   90.00
_cell.angle_beta   90.00
_cell.angle_gamma   90.00
#
_symmetry.space_group_name_H-M   'P 1'
#
loop_
_entity.id
_entity.type
_entity.pdbx_description
1 polymer ?
#
loop_
_entity_poly.entity_id
_entity_poly.type
_entity_poly.pdbx_seq_one_letter_code
_entity_poly.pdbx_strand_id
1 'polypeptide(L)'
;MYAWHQVPAIDMLFNQFDDKSPVAQFGNVRAVKELRSVANQMGYIRTLSETYGGGGWDETFKDFKRLGDWEYVLGVNFMNQHLSHMTLTGARKYDYPPVFTYHSPWWSNYKSLNDYYARLSWVMSKGVQDNDILVIEPNSTLWSYYSHTKSSKQLMEVGQAFQTFVTTLEKSQVEYDLGSENIIKDQGAVKNGQFVIGKAAYSTVVLPPLMETLNKPTFDLLQKFVLQGGKVVRFSSPNRIDGAENSELA
;
A
#
# COMPACT_ATOMS: atom_id res chain seq x y z
N MET A 1 4.33 6.62 -8.53
CA MET A 1 5.74 6.57 -8.06
C MET A 1 6.29 5.14 -8.11
N TYR A 2 5.78 4.17 -7.36
CA TYR A 2 6.29 2.79 -7.26
C TYR A 2 6.46 2.06 -8.59
N ALA A 3 5.61 2.32 -9.59
CA ALA A 3 5.66 1.64 -10.89
C ALA A 3 6.97 1.87 -11.69
N TRP A 4 7.76 2.87 -11.32
CA TRP A 4 9.03 3.21 -11.98
C TRP A 4 10.27 2.83 -11.14
N HIS A 5 10.10 2.14 -10.03
CA HIS A 5 11.19 1.61 -9.22
C HIS A 5 11.46 0.14 -9.56
N GLN A 6 12.72 -0.28 -9.64
CA GLN A 6 13.07 -1.69 -9.82
C GLN A 6 12.70 -2.55 -8.60
N VAL A 7 12.86 -1.97 -7.41
CA VAL A 7 12.39 -2.53 -6.12
C VAL A 7 11.59 -1.45 -5.42
N PRO A 8 10.26 -1.49 -5.50
CA PRO A 8 9.43 -0.54 -4.78
C PRO A 8 9.56 -0.76 -3.28
N ALA A 9 9.60 0.34 -2.52
CA ALA A 9 9.88 0.32 -1.09
C ALA A 9 9.00 1.29 -0.29
N ILE A 10 8.73 0.94 0.95
CA ILE A 10 8.10 1.78 1.97
C ILE A 10 9.01 1.90 3.18
N ASP A 11 8.73 2.87 4.03
CA ASP A 11 9.30 3.05 5.37
C ASP A 11 8.18 2.84 6.40
N MET A 12 8.41 1.93 7.38
CA MET A 12 7.43 1.57 8.38
C MET A 12 8.00 1.74 9.79
N LEU A 13 7.72 2.89 10.38
CA LEU A 13 8.14 3.20 11.75
C LEU A 13 7.32 2.42 12.78
N PHE A 14 8.01 1.87 13.79
CA PHE A 14 7.37 1.07 14.82
C PHE A 14 6.65 1.89 15.89
N ASN A 15 7.13 3.09 16.19
CA ASN A 15 6.63 3.93 17.30
C ASN A 15 5.18 4.40 17.14
N GLN A 16 4.55 4.17 16.01
CA GLN A 16 3.17 4.57 15.72
C GLN A 16 2.27 3.35 15.54
N PHE A 17 2.49 2.34 16.36
CA PHE A 17 1.72 1.10 16.38
C PHE A 17 0.35 1.30 17.05
N ASP A 18 -0.53 2.01 16.39
CA ASP A 18 -1.93 2.16 16.78
C ASP A 18 -2.80 2.32 15.53
N ASP A 19 -3.60 1.30 15.20
CA ASP A 19 -4.50 1.30 14.05
C ASP A 19 -5.62 2.36 14.14
N LYS A 20 -5.80 2.96 15.31
CA LYS A 20 -6.77 4.03 15.56
C LYS A 20 -6.19 5.42 15.37
N SER A 21 -4.88 5.56 15.38
CA SER A 21 -4.24 6.85 15.17
C SER A 21 -4.24 7.21 13.67
N PRO A 22 -4.66 8.43 13.30
CA PRO A 22 -4.61 8.86 11.89
C PRO A 22 -3.18 9.01 11.35
N VAL A 23 -2.18 9.00 12.22
CA VAL A 23 -0.76 9.07 11.88
C VAL A 23 -0.03 7.74 12.07
N ALA A 24 -0.73 6.68 12.46
CA ALA A 24 -0.14 5.37 12.65
C ALA A 24 0.39 4.81 11.34
N GLN A 25 1.63 4.39 11.35
CA GLN A 25 2.22 3.65 10.22
C GLN A 25 1.94 2.17 10.34
N PHE A 26 2.13 1.58 11.51
CA PHE A 26 1.63 0.25 11.77
C PHE A 26 0.10 0.24 11.78
N GLY A 27 -0.48 -0.74 11.08
CA GLY A 27 -1.92 -0.73 10.79
C GLY A 27 -2.27 0.12 9.56
N ASN A 28 -1.33 0.85 8.98
CA ASN A 28 -1.51 1.50 7.69
C ASN A 28 -1.47 0.46 6.56
N VAL A 29 -2.50 -0.35 6.50
CA VAL A 29 -2.71 -1.36 5.47
C VAL A 29 -2.54 -0.78 4.07
N ARG A 30 -3.05 0.43 3.83
CA ARG A 30 -3.01 1.07 2.52
C ARG A 30 -1.59 1.20 1.99
N ALA A 31 -0.64 1.66 2.81
CA ALA A 31 0.74 1.85 2.36
C ALA A 31 1.38 0.55 1.85
N VAL A 32 1.16 -0.56 2.55
CA VAL A 32 1.68 -1.86 2.14
C VAL A 32 0.92 -2.41 0.92
N LYS A 33 -0.40 -2.21 0.86
CA LYS A 33 -1.23 -2.67 -0.28
C LYS A 33 -0.93 -1.87 -1.56
N GLU A 34 -0.69 -0.56 -1.48
CA GLU A 34 -0.22 0.25 -2.61
C GLU A 34 1.09 -0.31 -3.18
N LEU A 35 2.05 -0.60 -2.29
CA LEU A 35 3.33 -1.21 -2.65
C LEU A 35 3.14 -2.55 -3.35
N ARG A 36 2.38 -3.46 -2.74
CA ARG A 36 2.16 -4.81 -3.25
C ARG A 36 1.38 -4.81 -4.55
N SER A 37 0.33 -4.00 -4.64
CA SER A 37 -0.50 -3.89 -5.84
C SER A 37 0.31 -3.48 -7.06
N VAL A 38 1.18 -2.49 -6.92
CA VAL A 38 2.08 -2.08 -8.00
C VAL A 38 3.05 -3.20 -8.37
N ALA A 39 3.59 -3.93 -7.38
CA ALA A 39 4.46 -5.06 -7.67
C ALA A 39 3.75 -6.16 -8.48
N ASN A 40 2.49 -6.48 -8.13
CA ASN A 40 1.66 -7.42 -8.89
C ASN A 40 1.42 -6.92 -10.33
N GLN A 41 1.02 -5.66 -10.47
CA GLN A 41 0.71 -5.03 -11.77
C GLN A 41 1.93 -4.95 -12.67
N MET A 42 3.08 -4.55 -12.15
CA MET A 42 4.32 -4.44 -12.93
C MET A 42 5.08 -5.76 -13.06
N GLY A 43 4.74 -6.76 -12.25
CA GLY A 43 5.42 -8.05 -12.18
C GLY A 43 6.77 -7.97 -11.48
N TYR A 44 6.90 -7.11 -10.48
CA TYR A 44 8.10 -7.04 -9.66
C TYR A 44 8.11 -8.16 -8.62
N ILE A 45 9.28 -8.77 -8.45
CA ILE A 45 9.45 -9.91 -7.54
C ILE A 45 9.61 -9.45 -6.09
N ARG A 46 10.21 -8.25 -5.89
CA ARG A 46 10.57 -7.73 -4.58
C ARG A 46 9.78 -6.50 -4.20
N THR A 47 9.32 -6.50 -2.96
CA THR A 47 8.70 -5.39 -2.25
C THR A 47 9.45 -5.19 -0.95
N LEU A 48 10.05 -4.01 -0.76
CA LEU A 48 10.92 -3.73 0.38
C LEU A 48 10.19 -2.88 1.42
N SER A 49 10.43 -3.17 2.70
CA SER A 49 10.13 -2.25 3.80
C SER A 49 11.41 -1.92 4.56
N GLU A 50 11.68 -0.64 4.78
CA GLU A 50 12.54 -0.20 5.88
C GLU A 50 11.69 -0.25 7.14
N THR A 51 12.19 -0.93 8.19
CA THR A 51 11.30 -1.35 9.28
C THR A 51 11.99 -1.22 10.64
N TYR A 52 11.20 -1.11 11.72
CA TYR A 52 11.59 -1.01 13.14
C TYR A 52 12.11 0.36 13.60
N GLY A 53 12.29 1.34 12.72
CA GLY A 53 12.79 2.65 13.13
C GLY A 53 11.86 3.33 14.14
N GLY A 54 12.46 3.96 15.17
CA GLY A 54 11.72 4.73 16.16
C GLY A 54 10.99 3.93 17.24
N GLY A 55 11.17 2.62 17.30
CA GLY A 55 10.56 1.77 18.32
C GLY A 55 11.17 1.88 19.71
N GLY A 56 12.42 2.34 19.80
CA GLY A 56 13.10 2.51 21.08
C GLY A 56 14.08 1.39 21.39
N TRP A 57 14.79 1.52 22.52
CA TRP A 57 15.78 0.54 22.97
C TRP A 57 15.19 -0.68 23.69
N ASP A 58 13.92 -0.63 24.01
CA ASP A 58 13.17 -1.66 24.74
C ASP A 58 12.39 -2.62 23.85
N GLU A 59 12.49 -2.46 22.52
CA GLU A 59 11.91 -3.40 21.57
C GLU A 59 12.50 -4.81 21.72
N THR A 60 11.62 -5.81 21.71
CA THR A 60 11.94 -7.21 21.84
C THR A 60 11.85 -7.96 20.51
N PHE A 61 12.43 -9.15 20.43
CA PHE A 61 12.25 -10.04 19.26
C PHE A 61 10.79 -10.40 18.99
N LYS A 62 9.94 -10.39 20.01
CA LYS A 62 8.50 -10.58 19.84
C LYS A 62 7.86 -9.40 19.09
N ASP A 63 8.32 -8.18 19.39
CA ASP A 63 7.83 -6.98 18.72
C ASP A 63 8.32 -6.93 17.28
N PHE A 64 9.60 -7.19 17.03
CA PHE A 64 10.16 -7.29 15.68
C PHE A 64 9.43 -8.35 14.84
N LYS A 65 9.17 -9.53 15.43
CA LYS A 65 8.46 -10.59 14.74
C LYS A 65 7.02 -10.19 14.43
N ARG A 66 6.33 -9.55 15.37
CA ARG A 66 4.94 -9.13 15.19
C ARG A 66 4.78 -8.12 14.05
N LEU A 67 5.62 -7.09 14.02
CA LEU A 67 5.59 -6.08 12.96
C LEU A 67 5.97 -6.71 11.60
N GLY A 68 7.08 -7.43 11.56
CA GLY A 68 7.53 -8.04 10.33
C GLY A 68 6.54 -9.08 9.76
N ASP A 69 5.95 -9.93 10.58
CA ASP A 69 4.93 -10.89 10.13
C ASP A 69 3.71 -10.18 9.53
N TRP A 70 3.27 -9.07 10.15
CA TRP A 70 2.19 -8.25 9.63
C TRP A 70 2.52 -7.65 8.25
N GLU A 71 3.71 -7.11 8.08
CA GLU A 71 4.16 -6.58 6.78
C GLU A 71 4.22 -7.69 5.71
N TYR A 72 4.74 -8.88 6.08
CA TYR A 72 4.85 -10.01 5.15
C TYR A 72 3.48 -10.56 4.73
N VAL A 73 2.52 -10.62 5.66
CA VAL A 73 1.13 -11.00 5.33
C VAL A 73 0.51 -10.04 4.33
N LEU A 74 0.79 -8.74 4.45
CA LEU A 74 0.29 -7.72 3.53
C LEU A 74 1.04 -7.66 2.19
N GLY A 75 2.19 -8.36 2.09
CA GLY A 75 2.88 -8.51 0.80
C GLY A 75 4.29 -7.96 0.70
N VAL A 76 4.89 -7.47 1.80
CA VAL A 76 6.34 -7.26 1.87
C VAL A 76 7.05 -8.60 1.76
N ASN A 77 8.17 -8.65 1.06
CA ASN A 77 8.99 -9.86 0.97
C ASN A 77 10.50 -9.58 0.98
N PHE A 78 10.88 -8.37 1.33
CA PHE A 78 12.26 -7.97 1.54
C PHE A 78 12.31 -6.89 2.62
N MET A 79 13.01 -7.18 3.71
CA MET A 79 13.09 -6.31 4.87
C MET A 79 14.49 -5.71 5.00
N ASN A 80 14.53 -4.41 5.27
CA ASN A 80 15.72 -3.65 5.63
C ASN A 80 15.48 -3.00 7.00
N GLN A 81 16.20 -3.45 8.01
CA GLN A 81 16.02 -2.92 9.35
C GLN A 81 16.61 -1.52 9.47
N HIS A 82 15.91 -0.61 10.07
CA HIS A 82 16.37 0.73 10.42
C HIS A 82 17.06 0.72 11.77
N LEU A 83 18.33 1.10 11.90
CA LEU A 83 19.46 1.04 10.97
C LEU A 83 20.69 0.53 11.72
N SER A 84 21.85 0.51 11.08
CA SER A 84 23.15 0.24 11.71
C SER A 84 23.90 1.55 11.92
N HIS A 85 24.42 1.79 13.12
CA HIS A 85 25.25 2.95 13.43
C HIS A 85 26.70 2.52 13.70
N MET A 86 27.64 3.30 13.20
CA MET A 86 29.07 3.08 13.48
C MET A 86 29.42 3.39 14.94
N THR A 87 28.69 4.30 15.57
CA THR A 87 28.89 4.73 16.95
C THR A 87 27.57 5.19 17.57
N LEU A 88 27.46 5.04 18.89
CA LEU A 88 26.35 5.58 19.68
C LEU A 88 26.76 6.84 20.47
N THR A 89 27.84 7.50 20.09
CA THR A 89 28.30 8.70 20.78
C THR A 89 27.35 9.87 20.56
N GLY A 90 27.03 10.59 21.64
CA GLY A 90 26.18 11.79 21.57
C GLY A 90 24.75 11.49 21.17
N ALA A 91 24.19 12.27 20.23
CA ALA A 91 22.82 12.19 19.78
C ALA A 91 22.49 10.90 18.99
N ARG A 92 23.49 10.13 18.52
CA ARG A 92 23.30 8.89 17.77
C ARG A 92 22.44 7.86 18.49
N LYS A 93 22.54 7.78 19.81
CA LYS A 93 21.73 6.84 20.60
C LYS A 93 20.23 7.18 20.64
N TYR A 94 19.84 8.37 20.20
CA TYR A 94 18.45 8.83 20.12
C TYR A 94 17.94 8.89 18.68
N ASP A 95 18.78 8.53 17.69
CA ASP A 95 18.46 8.61 16.28
C ASP A 95 17.72 7.34 15.84
N TYR A 96 16.42 7.33 16.10
CA TYR A 96 15.50 6.24 15.74
C TYR A 96 15.96 4.83 16.14
N PRO A 97 16.28 4.57 17.44
CA PRO A 97 16.63 3.22 17.90
C PRO A 97 15.47 2.23 17.69
N PRO A 98 15.77 0.90 17.72
CA PRO A 98 17.03 0.29 18.12
C PRO A 98 18.09 0.26 17.02
N VAL A 99 19.32 -0.05 17.38
CA VAL A 99 20.45 -0.19 16.46
C VAL A 99 20.76 -1.66 16.19
N PHE A 100 20.74 -2.04 14.92
CA PHE A 100 20.96 -3.43 14.48
C PHE A 100 22.44 -3.72 14.25
N THR A 101 23.22 -3.62 15.32
CA THR A 101 24.67 -3.90 15.35
C THR A 101 25.07 -4.46 16.72
N TYR A 102 26.39 -4.72 16.87
CA TYR A 102 26.99 -5.15 18.13
C TYR A 102 26.80 -4.17 19.31
N HIS A 103 26.28 -2.97 19.07
CA HIS A 103 25.92 -2.02 20.14
C HIS A 103 24.64 -2.43 20.88
N SER A 104 23.83 -3.30 20.31
CA SER A 104 22.62 -3.81 20.97
C SER A 104 22.92 -5.08 21.74
N PRO A 105 22.43 -5.21 22.99
CA PRO A 105 22.79 -6.35 23.87
C PRO A 105 22.29 -7.69 23.32
N TRP A 106 21.27 -7.70 22.49
CA TRP A 106 20.67 -8.90 21.88
C TRP A 106 21.31 -9.28 20.52
N TRP A 107 22.32 -8.54 20.05
CA TRP A 107 22.89 -8.73 18.71
C TRP A 107 23.36 -10.15 18.41
N SER A 108 24.01 -10.82 19.37
CA SER A 108 24.46 -12.20 19.19
C SER A 108 23.33 -13.19 18.88
N ASN A 109 22.12 -12.90 19.33
CA ASN A 109 20.93 -13.74 19.12
C ASN A 109 20.09 -13.32 17.91
N TYR A 110 20.38 -12.15 17.31
CA TYR A 110 19.60 -11.59 16.21
C TYR A 110 19.59 -12.47 14.96
N LYS A 111 20.63 -13.30 14.79
CA LYS A 111 20.69 -14.28 13.70
C LYS A 111 19.45 -15.18 13.61
N SER A 112 18.85 -15.54 14.74
CA SER A 112 17.65 -16.39 14.74
C SER A 112 16.47 -15.74 14.02
N LEU A 113 16.28 -14.43 14.22
CA LEU A 113 15.24 -13.66 13.56
C LEU A 113 15.59 -13.43 12.07
N ASN A 114 16.85 -13.13 11.77
CA ASN A 114 17.31 -13.00 10.39
C ASN A 114 17.12 -14.28 9.58
N ASP A 115 17.45 -15.44 10.14
CA ASP A 115 17.25 -16.72 9.48
C ASP A 115 15.76 -17.02 9.23
N TYR A 116 14.89 -16.61 10.15
CA TYR A 116 13.44 -16.70 9.95
C TYR A 116 12.99 -15.86 8.76
N TYR A 117 13.33 -14.57 8.73
CA TYR A 117 12.93 -13.68 7.63
C TYR A 117 13.64 -13.98 6.32
N ALA A 118 14.85 -14.50 6.33
CA ALA A 118 15.54 -14.95 5.12
C ALA A 118 14.75 -16.08 4.42
N ARG A 119 14.29 -17.08 5.20
CA ARG A 119 13.45 -18.16 4.67
C ARG A 119 12.10 -17.65 4.20
N LEU A 120 11.45 -16.80 5.00
CA LEU A 120 10.15 -16.22 4.64
C LEU A 120 10.25 -15.36 3.37
N SER A 121 11.28 -14.49 3.28
CA SER A 121 11.57 -13.68 2.09
C SER A 121 11.76 -14.54 0.84
N TRP A 122 12.47 -15.65 0.98
CA TRP A 122 12.68 -16.55 -0.15
C TRP A 122 11.37 -17.18 -0.63
N VAL A 123 10.56 -17.71 0.29
CA VAL A 123 9.27 -18.33 -0.05
C VAL A 123 8.32 -17.30 -0.66
N MET A 124 8.14 -16.15 -0.01
CA MET A 124 7.23 -15.10 -0.45
C MET A 124 7.66 -14.39 -1.74
N SER A 125 8.89 -14.60 -2.20
CA SER A 125 9.36 -14.11 -3.49
C SER A 125 9.05 -15.06 -4.65
N LYS A 126 8.44 -16.22 -4.38
CA LYS A 126 8.08 -17.20 -5.39
C LYS A 126 6.60 -17.12 -5.72
N GLY A 127 6.30 -17.39 -6.98
CA GLY A 127 4.92 -17.34 -7.46
C GLY A 127 4.41 -15.93 -7.75
N VAL A 128 3.14 -15.85 -8.07
CA VAL A 128 2.38 -14.64 -8.36
C VAL A 128 1.17 -14.63 -7.44
N GLN A 129 0.86 -13.49 -6.84
CA GLN A 129 -0.37 -13.34 -6.08
C GLN A 129 -1.54 -13.19 -7.07
N ASP A 130 -2.57 -13.98 -6.88
CA ASP A 130 -3.76 -14.00 -7.73
C ASP A 130 -4.87 -13.19 -7.06
N ASN A 131 -4.99 -11.92 -7.44
CA ASN A 131 -6.03 -11.01 -6.98
C ASN A 131 -7.01 -10.73 -8.12
N ASP A 132 -8.28 -10.99 -7.90
CA ASP A 132 -9.35 -10.86 -8.90
C ASP A 132 -10.13 -9.53 -8.76
N ILE A 133 -9.89 -8.79 -7.70
CA ILE A 133 -10.56 -7.54 -7.36
C ILE A 133 -9.58 -6.37 -7.46
N LEU A 134 -9.97 -5.34 -8.21
CA LEU A 134 -9.27 -4.06 -8.29
C LEU A 134 -10.08 -2.98 -7.56
N VAL A 135 -9.52 -2.34 -6.56
CA VAL A 135 -10.10 -1.16 -5.91
C VAL A 135 -9.43 0.09 -6.47
N ILE A 136 -10.20 0.95 -7.15
CA ILE A 136 -9.66 2.20 -7.68
C ILE A 136 -9.37 3.17 -6.52
N GLU A 137 -8.17 3.73 -6.50
CA GLU A 137 -7.82 4.75 -5.52
C GLU A 137 -8.50 6.08 -5.84
N PRO A 138 -9.07 6.81 -4.86
CA PRO A 138 -9.77 8.07 -5.09
C PRO A 138 -8.81 9.26 -5.32
N ASN A 139 -7.72 9.05 -6.09
CA ASN A 139 -6.65 10.03 -6.25
C ASN A 139 -7.13 11.32 -6.91
N SER A 140 -7.91 11.24 -7.97
CA SER A 140 -8.45 12.42 -8.66
C SER A 140 -9.38 13.22 -7.74
N THR A 141 -10.18 12.55 -6.92
CA THR A 141 -11.03 13.20 -5.90
C THR A 141 -10.17 13.89 -4.82
N LEU A 142 -9.16 13.21 -4.30
CA LEU A 142 -8.25 13.79 -3.30
C LEU A 142 -7.52 15.02 -3.85
N TRP A 143 -7.05 14.98 -5.09
CA TRP A 143 -6.38 16.11 -5.74
C TRP A 143 -7.30 17.30 -5.96
N SER A 144 -8.60 17.09 -6.20
CA SER A 144 -9.57 18.17 -6.31
C SER A 144 -9.71 19.00 -5.04
N TYR A 145 -9.40 18.40 -3.89
CA TYR A 145 -9.47 19.04 -2.56
C TYR A 145 -8.11 19.43 -1.98
N TYR A 146 -7.01 19.08 -2.67
CA TYR A 146 -5.68 19.38 -2.17
C TYR A 146 -5.35 20.88 -2.31
N SER A 147 -4.81 21.47 -1.26
CA SER A 147 -4.25 22.81 -1.27
C SER A 147 -2.95 22.84 -0.46
N HIS A 148 -1.91 23.44 -1.00
CA HIS A 148 -0.64 23.61 -0.29
C HIS A 148 -0.76 24.57 0.93
N THR A 149 -1.68 25.53 0.85
CA THR A 149 -1.76 26.62 1.84
C THR A 149 -2.95 26.50 2.80
N LYS A 150 -3.90 25.61 2.52
CA LYS A 150 -5.13 25.46 3.31
C LYS A 150 -5.42 24.00 3.60
N SER A 151 -5.75 23.69 4.84
CA SER A 151 -6.31 22.38 5.18
C SER A 151 -7.71 22.23 4.55
N SER A 152 -8.00 21.05 4.04
CA SER A 152 -9.31 20.72 3.48
C SER A 152 -9.96 19.62 4.31
N LYS A 153 -11.15 19.91 4.84
CA LYS A 153 -11.94 18.92 5.58
C LYS A 153 -12.32 17.75 4.68
N GLN A 154 -12.72 18.05 3.45
CA GLN A 154 -13.10 17.05 2.45
C GLN A 154 -11.92 16.12 2.09
N LEU A 155 -10.71 16.65 1.93
CA LEU A 155 -9.51 15.86 1.72
C LEU A 155 -9.30 14.82 2.84
N MET A 156 -9.45 15.26 4.09
CA MET A 156 -9.30 14.40 5.26
C MET A 156 -10.42 13.35 5.33
N GLU A 157 -11.67 13.74 5.07
CA GLU A 157 -12.83 12.84 5.07
C GLU A 157 -12.69 11.74 4.03
N VAL A 158 -12.34 12.07 2.78
CA VAL A 158 -12.12 11.09 1.71
C VAL A 158 -10.95 10.18 2.05
N GLY A 159 -9.83 10.73 2.52
CA GLY A 159 -8.66 9.96 2.92
C GLY A 159 -8.95 8.97 4.05
N GLN A 160 -9.68 9.41 5.09
CA GLN A 160 -10.08 8.56 6.21
C GLN A 160 -11.09 7.50 5.80
N ALA A 161 -12.06 7.84 4.97
CA ALA A 161 -13.04 6.89 4.45
C ALA A 161 -12.35 5.78 3.63
N PHE A 162 -11.39 6.13 2.79
CA PHE A 162 -10.61 5.17 2.02
C PHE A 162 -9.75 4.28 2.91
N GLN A 163 -9.03 4.86 3.88
CA GLN A 163 -8.24 4.10 4.87
C GLN A 163 -9.12 3.10 5.64
N THR A 164 -10.29 3.53 6.10
CA THR A 164 -11.25 2.67 6.80
C THR A 164 -11.76 1.56 5.89
N PHE A 165 -12.04 1.86 4.64
CA PHE A 165 -12.55 0.91 3.65
C PHE A 165 -11.52 -0.20 3.40
N VAL A 166 -10.27 0.13 3.06
CA VAL A 166 -9.23 -0.87 2.82
C VAL A 166 -8.90 -1.69 4.07
N THR A 167 -8.88 -1.05 5.25
CA THR A 167 -8.68 -1.76 6.53
C THR A 167 -9.82 -2.76 6.80
N THR A 168 -11.05 -2.41 6.42
CA THR A 168 -12.22 -3.30 6.56
C THR A 168 -12.11 -4.49 5.62
N LEU A 169 -11.67 -4.30 4.38
CA LEU A 169 -11.43 -5.40 3.44
C LEU A 169 -10.39 -6.39 3.99
N GLU A 170 -9.28 -5.91 4.53
CA GLU A 170 -8.25 -6.77 5.15
C GLU A 170 -8.80 -7.54 6.37
N LYS A 171 -9.52 -6.86 7.27
CA LYS A 171 -10.17 -7.51 8.43
C LYS A 171 -11.20 -8.57 8.00
N SER A 172 -11.76 -8.42 6.82
CA SER A 172 -12.71 -9.37 6.22
C SER A 172 -12.02 -10.44 5.35
N GLN A 173 -10.70 -10.46 5.30
CA GLN A 173 -9.90 -11.40 4.50
C GLN A 173 -10.26 -11.38 2.99
N VAL A 174 -10.55 -10.21 2.47
CA VAL A 174 -10.79 -10.00 1.04
C VAL A 174 -9.45 -9.69 0.37
N GLU A 175 -9.09 -10.47 -0.64
CA GLU A 175 -7.90 -10.21 -1.46
C GLU A 175 -8.23 -9.23 -2.59
N TYR A 176 -7.40 -8.19 -2.74
CA TYR A 176 -7.57 -7.15 -3.76
C TYR A 176 -6.24 -6.47 -4.07
N ASP A 177 -6.17 -5.81 -5.22
CA ASP A 177 -5.14 -4.83 -5.53
C ASP A 177 -5.74 -3.42 -5.57
N LEU A 178 -4.91 -2.42 -5.28
CA LEU A 178 -5.23 -1.01 -5.45
C LEU A 178 -4.85 -0.55 -6.86
N GLY A 179 -5.69 0.26 -7.48
CA GLY A 179 -5.48 0.81 -8.82
C GLY A 179 -5.30 2.32 -8.80
N SER A 180 -4.08 2.78 -8.98
CA SER A 180 -3.80 4.20 -9.18
C SER A 180 -4.21 4.63 -10.59
N GLU A 181 -5.02 5.67 -10.72
CA GLU A 181 -5.51 6.15 -12.01
C GLU A 181 -4.37 6.57 -12.96
N ASN A 182 -3.23 7.03 -12.45
CA ASN A 182 -2.06 7.33 -13.27
C ASN A 182 -1.44 6.07 -13.89
N ILE A 183 -1.38 4.97 -13.14
CA ILE A 183 -0.88 3.69 -13.65
C ILE A 183 -1.90 3.10 -14.62
N ILE A 184 -3.19 3.22 -14.33
CA ILE A 184 -4.29 2.79 -15.23
C ILE A 184 -4.19 3.53 -16.57
N LYS A 185 -3.95 4.84 -16.55
CA LYS A 185 -3.76 5.64 -17.76
C LYS A 185 -2.62 5.11 -18.65
N ASP A 186 -1.51 4.72 -18.05
CA ASP A 186 -0.29 4.34 -18.78
C ASP A 186 -0.26 2.84 -19.14
N GLN A 187 -0.85 1.97 -18.31
CA GLN A 187 -0.73 0.51 -18.38
C GLN A 187 -2.08 -0.22 -18.43
N GLY A 188 -3.20 0.53 -18.37
CA GLY A 188 -4.53 -0.04 -18.33
C GLY A 188 -5.02 -0.53 -19.70
N ALA A 189 -5.78 -1.61 -19.70
CA ALA A 189 -6.48 -2.14 -20.87
C ALA A 189 -7.70 -2.96 -20.45
N VAL A 190 -8.61 -3.22 -21.40
CA VAL A 190 -9.66 -4.24 -21.23
C VAL A 190 -9.39 -5.34 -22.24
N LYS A 191 -9.19 -6.58 -21.77
CA LYS A 191 -8.89 -7.75 -22.60
C LYS A 191 -9.72 -8.94 -22.13
N ASN A 192 -10.41 -9.60 -23.04
CA ASN A 192 -11.20 -10.81 -22.75
C ASN A 192 -12.20 -10.63 -21.58
N GLY A 193 -12.84 -9.47 -21.49
CA GLY A 193 -13.78 -9.16 -20.40
C GLY A 193 -13.13 -8.90 -19.04
N GLN A 194 -11.81 -8.77 -18.96
CA GLN A 194 -11.08 -8.43 -17.74
C GLN A 194 -10.48 -7.02 -17.82
N PHE A 195 -10.44 -6.35 -16.66
CA PHE A 195 -9.72 -5.09 -16.49
C PHE A 195 -8.26 -5.41 -16.22
N VAL A 196 -7.37 -4.98 -17.08
CA VAL A 196 -5.94 -5.33 -17.03
C VAL A 196 -5.12 -4.11 -16.68
N ILE A 197 -4.16 -4.26 -15.76
CA ILE A 197 -3.12 -3.27 -15.50
C ILE A 197 -1.76 -3.99 -15.59
N GLY A 198 -0.98 -3.65 -16.59
CA GLY A 198 0.31 -4.30 -16.83
C GLY A 198 0.18 -5.82 -16.97
N LYS A 199 0.60 -6.57 -15.95
CA LYS A 199 0.55 -8.06 -15.92
C LYS A 199 -0.63 -8.61 -15.11
N ALA A 200 -1.30 -7.79 -14.32
CA ALA A 200 -2.45 -8.21 -13.51
C ALA A 200 -3.76 -8.04 -14.27
N ALA A 201 -4.73 -8.93 -14.01
CA ALA A 201 -6.05 -8.93 -14.66
C ALA A 201 -7.14 -9.18 -13.63
N TYR A 202 -8.21 -8.40 -13.70
CA TYR A 202 -9.26 -8.35 -12.68
C TYR A 202 -10.63 -8.59 -13.31
N SER A 203 -11.47 -9.41 -12.67
CA SER A 203 -12.86 -9.62 -13.08
C SER A 203 -13.83 -8.65 -12.42
N THR A 204 -13.41 -8.04 -11.32
CA THR A 204 -14.22 -7.10 -10.55
C THR A 204 -13.45 -5.82 -10.28
N VAL A 205 -14.09 -4.67 -10.57
CA VAL A 205 -13.56 -3.34 -10.23
C VAL A 205 -14.45 -2.71 -9.16
N VAL A 206 -13.86 -2.10 -8.16
CA VAL A 206 -14.56 -1.47 -7.03
C VAL A 206 -14.28 0.02 -7.00
N LEU A 207 -15.35 0.82 -6.94
CA LEU A 207 -15.28 2.26 -6.66
C LEU A 207 -15.53 2.47 -5.16
N PRO A 208 -14.55 2.98 -4.42
CA PRO A 208 -14.63 3.12 -2.97
C PRO A 208 -15.59 4.24 -2.52
N PRO A 209 -15.91 4.33 -1.21
CA PRO A 209 -16.73 5.42 -0.68
C PRO A 209 -16.15 6.81 -0.96
N LEU A 210 -17.03 7.79 -1.12
CA LEU A 210 -16.73 9.21 -1.31
C LEU A 210 -15.87 9.54 -2.54
N MET A 211 -15.79 8.65 -3.51
CA MET A 211 -15.18 8.97 -4.80
C MET A 211 -16.15 9.84 -5.61
N GLU A 212 -15.73 11.04 -6.04
CA GLU A 212 -16.56 12.01 -6.76
C GLU A 212 -16.14 12.18 -8.21
N THR A 213 -14.87 12.02 -8.51
CA THR A 213 -14.32 12.19 -9.84
C THR A 213 -13.41 11.03 -10.25
N LEU A 214 -13.45 10.72 -11.53
CA LEU A 214 -12.53 9.79 -12.22
C LEU A 214 -11.74 10.58 -13.25
N ASN A 215 -10.53 10.14 -13.59
CA ASN A 215 -9.89 10.66 -14.79
C ASN A 215 -10.51 10.02 -16.06
N LYS A 216 -10.45 10.72 -17.16
CA LYS A 216 -11.05 10.28 -18.44
C LYS A 216 -10.55 8.90 -18.90
N PRO A 217 -9.23 8.57 -18.87
CA PRO A 217 -8.76 7.25 -19.25
C PRO A 217 -9.35 6.12 -18.41
N THR A 218 -9.45 6.29 -17.08
CA THR A 218 -10.05 5.29 -16.19
C THR A 218 -11.53 5.11 -16.50
N PHE A 219 -12.27 6.21 -16.72
CA PHE A 219 -13.67 6.16 -17.08
C PHE A 219 -13.91 5.39 -18.39
N ASP A 220 -13.16 5.70 -19.45
CA ASP A 220 -13.27 5.03 -20.75
C ASP A 220 -13.00 3.53 -20.67
N LEU A 221 -12.01 3.15 -19.85
CA LEU A 221 -11.71 1.73 -19.60
C LEU A 221 -12.83 1.05 -18.81
N LEU A 222 -13.42 1.72 -17.82
CA LEU A 222 -14.56 1.18 -17.06
C LEU A 222 -15.79 0.98 -17.94
N GLN A 223 -16.12 1.94 -18.81
CA GLN A 223 -17.20 1.77 -19.78
C GLN A 223 -16.96 0.55 -20.67
N LYS A 224 -15.76 0.45 -21.25
CA LYS A 224 -15.38 -0.69 -22.09
C LYS A 224 -15.45 -2.01 -21.34
N PHE A 225 -15.03 -2.03 -20.06
CA PHE A 225 -15.05 -3.20 -19.20
C PHE A 225 -16.48 -3.69 -18.96
N VAL A 226 -17.41 -2.78 -18.60
CA VAL A 226 -18.82 -3.11 -18.38
C VAL A 226 -19.47 -3.61 -19.67
N LEU A 227 -19.20 -2.97 -20.82
CA LEU A 227 -19.72 -3.40 -22.12
C LEU A 227 -19.25 -4.81 -22.51
N GLN A 228 -18.13 -5.28 -21.99
CA GLN A 228 -17.63 -6.64 -22.19
C GLN A 228 -18.07 -7.63 -21.09
N GLY A 229 -19.02 -7.24 -20.23
CA GLY A 229 -19.56 -8.09 -19.16
C GLY A 229 -18.78 -8.05 -17.84
N GLY A 230 -17.83 -7.12 -17.70
CA GLY A 230 -17.08 -6.92 -16.48
C GLY A 230 -17.95 -6.40 -15.34
N LYS A 231 -17.60 -6.75 -14.10
CA LYS A 231 -18.35 -6.39 -12.90
C LYS A 231 -17.79 -5.15 -12.22
N VAL A 232 -18.61 -4.11 -12.04
CA VAL A 232 -18.28 -2.93 -11.23
C VAL A 232 -19.13 -2.89 -9.97
N VAL A 233 -18.49 -2.85 -8.80
CA VAL A 233 -19.13 -2.67 -7.49
C VAL A 233 -18.90 -1.23 -7.05
N ARG A 234 -19.98 -0.51 -6.71
CA ARG A 234 -19.91 0.91 -6.36
C ARG A 234 -20.34 1.14 -4.92
N PHE A 235 -19.45 1.78 -4.15
CA PHE A 235 -19.76 2.36 -2.83
C PHE A 235 -19.95 3.87 -2.90
N SER A 236 -19.75 4.46 -4.07
CA SER A 236 -20.01 5.86 -4.41
C SER A 236 -20.48 5.95 -5.84
N SER A 237 -21.02 7.10 -6.22
CA SER A 237 -21.45 7.40 -7.59
C SER A 237 -20.70 8.66 -8.04
N PRO A 238 -19.50 8.53 -8.62
CA PRO A 238 -18.79 9.67 -9.19
C PRO A 238 -19.68 10.38 -10.23
N ASN A 239 -19.67 11.71 -10.21
CA ASN A 239 -20.44 12.54 -11.15
C ASN A 239 -19.56 13.50 -11.96
N ARG A 240 -18.22 13.36 -11.83
CA ARG A 240 -17.24 14.21 -12.51
C ARG A 240 -16.19 13.38 -13.25
N ILE A 241 -15.77 13.90 -14.39
CA ILE A 241 -14.62 13.41 -15.15
C ILE A 241 -13.60 14.55 -15.23
N ASP A 242 -12.35 14.28 -14.83
CA ASP A 242 -11.28 15.28 -14.74
C ASP A 242 -11.70 16.55 -13.95
N GLY A 243 -12.53 16.36 -12.91
CA GLY A 243 -13.04 17.42 -12.04
C GLY A 243 -14.25 18.19 -12.57
N ALA A 244 -14.67 17.98 -13.83
CA ALA A 244 -15.86 18.61 -14.42
C ALA A 244 -17.08 17.68 -14.34
N GLU A 245 -18.26 18.26 -14.09
CA GLU A 245 -19.52 17.49 -14.10
C GLU A 245 -19.74 16.85 -15.47
N ASN A 246 -20.17 15.59 -15.47
CA ASN A 246 -20.38 14.82 -16.69
C ASN A 246 -21.64 13.95 -16.59
N SER A 247 -22.59 14.16 -17.54
CA SER A 247 -23.84 13.43 -17.60
C SER A 247 -23.70 11.95 -18.04
N GLU A 248 -22.56 11.53 -18.57
CA GLU A 248 -22.31 10.13 -18.95
C GLU A 248 -22.13 9.23 -17.72
N LEU A 249 -21.95 9.81 -16.52
CA LEU A 249 -21.83 9.10 -15.24
C LEU A 249 -23.18 8.92 -14.52
N ALA A 250 -24.24 9.54 -14.99
CA ALA A 250 -25.58 9.51 -14.40
C ALA A 250 -26.29 8.16 -14.56
#